data_27e67b63a78b48fe93a9959d49d16f71
#
_entry.id   27e67b63a78b48fe93a9959d49d16f71
#
_cell.length_a   1.000
_cell.length_b   1.000
_cell.length_c   1.000
_cell.angle_alpha   90.00
_cell.angle_beta   90.00
_cell.angle_gamma   90.00
#
_symmetry.space_group_name_H-M   'P 1'
#
loop_
_entity.id
_entity.type
_entity.pdbx_description
1 polymer ?
#
loop_
_entity_poly.entity_id
_entity_poly.type
_entity_poly.pdbx_seq_one_letter_code
_entity_poly.pdbx_strand_id
1 'polypeptide(L)'
;MLALLSCKVGLCQTSSLETASKKILAAKRGDIVNLDNVLKADFPKLSYTKSVLPGPQYIISDDPEYIRVPEAIALQETVDPGAVRLYVYNVNGVKDPQKIARKISAVIKNLGKENMHFRMLKYSSQKPSSNYFEIGKKGLEDYFLSAVSNQVRVLKPGEAMAIDEKLENQIVQYDELVHGFYEFVVDQPAQISVIQFAPEESGPKVLSQIKTLIPHSHANAGRGIFPISNYQVNTVDTLDTKNGVVQLIVADGQDDPWITGTIGEKKEFAKNAGNYGVMYKNKIKWRSSDGKGLALVTWNSRSADNQWCGGMGLTMELIGQDGKKTVMQYPNKALITKGYPEAILIETYWPDPKKEIQDIEFTYSPPGASCLPTPLIFIPIDRKK
;
A
#
# COMPACT_ATOMS: atom_id res chain seq x y z
N MET A 1 19.15 40.71 -24.52
CA MET A 1 18.76 40.60 -23.10
C MET A 1 18.16 39.23 -22.72
N LEU A 2 17.73 38.39 -23.66
CA LEU A 2 17.20 37.01 -23.38
C LEU A 2 18.29 35.95 -23.08
N ALA A 3 19.51 36.11 -23.59
CA ALA A 3 20.57 35.10 -23.41
C ALA A 3 21.20 35.07 -22.02
N LEU A 4 21.11 36.16 -21.25
CA LEU A 4 21.64 36.25 -19.87
C LEU A 4 20.70 35.65 -18.80
N LEU A 5 19.39 35.50 -19.09
CA LEU A 5 18.45 34.87 -18.18
C LEU A 5 18.55 33.33 -18.19
N SER A 6 18.77 32.73 -19.37
CA SER A 6 18.91 31.27 -19.48
C SER A 6 20.16 30.72 -18.78
N CYS A 7 21.24 31.48 -18.79
CA CYS A 7 22.49 31.10 -18.12
C CYS A 7 22.39 31.13 -16.57
N LYS A 8 21.61 32.07 -16.01
CA LYS A 8 21.39 32.15 -14.55
C LYS A 8 20.47 31.05 -14.01
N VAL A 9 19.49 30.61 -14.79
CA VAL A 9 18.57 29.52 -14.39
C VAL A 9 19.31 28.18 -14.37
N GLY A 10 20.15 27.91 -15.38
CA GLY A 10 20.95 26.67 -15.42
C GLY A 10 21.98 26.57 -14.28
N LEU A 11 22.67 27.65 -13.95
CA LEU A 11 23.63 27.69 -12.83
C LEU A 11 22.95 27.52 -11.46
N CYS A 12 21.75 28.08 -11.26
CA CYS A 12 20.98 27.94 -10.03
C CYS A 12 20.50 26.50 -9.84
N GLN A 13 20.05 25.84 -10.91
CA GLN A 13 19.58 24.46 -10.87
C GLN A 13 20.71 23.46 -10.60
N THR A 14 21.89 23.68 -11.14
CA THR A 14 23.08 22.84 -10.92
C THR A 14 23.54 22.91 -9.45
N SER A 15 23.57 24.08 -8.85
CA SER A 15 23.99 24.25 -7.43
C SER A 15 22.99 23.63 -6.45
N SER A 16 21.69 23.61 -6.77
CA SER A 16 20.66 22.98 -5.93
C SER A 16 20.75 21.45 -5.96
N LEU A 17 21.02 20.85 -7.11
CA LEU A 17 21.20 19.40 -7.26
C LEU A 17 22.48 18.91 -6.58
N GLU A 18 23.60 19.67 -6.65
CA GLU A 18 24.83 19.35 -5.92
C GLU A 18 24.60 19.35 -4.40
N THR A 19 23.85 20.34 -3.90
CA THR A 19 23.50 20.40 -2.47
C THR A 19 22.61 19.23 -2.05
N ALA A 20 21.61 18.88 -2.85
CA ALA A 20 20.77 17.71 -2.63
C ALA A 20 21.57 16.41 -2.66
N SER A 21 22.47 16.25 -3.63
CA SER A 21 23.37 15.10 -3.73
C SER A 21 24.20 14.91 -2.44
N LYS A 22 24.79 15.98 -1.90
CA LYS A 22 25.55 15.92 -0.64
C LYS A 22 24.68 15.49 0.55
N LYS A 23 23.46 16.03 0.66
CA LYS A 23 22.51 15.66 1.73
C LYS A 23 22.11 14.19 1.62
N ILE A 24 21.77 13.71 0.42
CA ILE A 24 21.40 12.32 0.13
C ILE A 24 22.58 11.37 0.45
N LEU A 25 23.80 11.71 0.03
CA LEU A 25 24.99 10.88 0.28
C LEU A 25 25.40 10.79 1.75
N ALA A 26 24.96 11.75 2.58
CA ALA A 26 25.16 11.72 4.03
C ALA A 26 24.09 10.89 4.77
N ALA A 27 22.96 10.61 4.13
CA ALA A 27 21.84 9.88 4.69
C ALA A 27 21.96 8.37 4.48
N LYS A 28 21.15 7.61 5.24
CA LYS A 28 20.96 6.17 5.10
C LYS A 28 19.58 5.89 4.52
N ARG A 29 19.37 4.69 4.00
CA ARG A 29 18.04 4.22 3.60
C ARG A 29 17.04 4.42 4.72
N GLY A 30 15.86 4.95 4.39
CA GLY A 30 14.79 5.22 5.34
C GLY A 30 14.92 6.51 6.13
N ASP A 31 16.00 7.25 5.97
CA ASP A 31 16.14 8.56 6.61
C ASP A 31 15.29 9.62 5.91
N ILE A 32 14.81 10.58 6.70
CA ILE A 32 14.18 11.79 6.20
C ILE A 32 15.29 12.79 5.85
N VAL A 33 15.26 13.29 4.61
CA VAL A 33 16.27 14.22 4.06
C VAL A 33 15.56 15.52 3.66
N ASN A 34 16.12 16.66 4.12
CA ASN A 34 15.61 17.96 3.70
C ASN A 34 16.15 18.31 2.30
N LEU A 35 15.25 18.36 1.31
CA LEU A 35 15.52 18.64 -0.09
C LEU A 35 14.81 19.92 -0.57
N ASP A 36 14.82 20.97 0.26
CA ASP A 36 14.15 22.25 0.08
C ASP A 36 14.34 22.95 -1.27
N ASN A 37 15.53 22.76 -1.89
CA ASN A 37 15.86 23.40 -3.17
C ASN A 37 15.55 22.52 -4.40
N VAL A 38 15.05 21.29 -4.20
CA VAL A 38 14.84 20.33 -5.29
C VAL A 38 13.40 19.89 -5.41
N LEU A 39 12.71 19.62 -4.26
CA LEU A 39 11.36 19.07 -4.29
C LEU A 39 10.35 20.02 -4.94
N LYS A 40 9.62 19.52 -5.90
CA LYS A 40 8.48 20.17 -6.55
C LYS A 40 7.48 19.12 -7.04
N ALA A 41 6.23 19.53 -7.26
CA ALA A 41 5.16 18.61 -7.66
C ALA A 41 5.21 18.22 -9.15
N ASP A 42 5.90 18.98 -9.98
CA ASP A 42 5.82 18.94 -11.44
C ASP A 42 7.12 18.49 -12.14
N PHE A 43 7.83 17.52 -11.58
CA PHE A 43 8.96 16.90 -12.27
C PHE A 43 8.51 16.23 -13.58
N PRO A 44 9.38 16.17 -14.61
CA PRO A 44 9.14 15.37 -15.80
C PRO A 44 8.75 13.94 -15.42
N LYS A 45 7.63 13.45 -16.00
CA LYS A 45 7.12 12.12 -15.72
C LYS A 45 7.82 11.06 -16.57
N LEU A 46 8.15 9.93 -15.99
CA LEU A 46 8.61 8.75 -16.72
C LEU A 46 7.45 8.17 -17.54
N SER A 47 7.68 7.93 -18.83
CA SER A 47 6.76 7.14 -19.65
C SER A 47 6.87 5.67 -19.26
N TYR A 48 5.73 5.01 -18.99
CA TYR A 48 5.69 3.61 -18.62
C TYR A 48 4.50 2.89 -19.26
N THR A 49 4.61 1.57 -19.34
CA THR A 49 3.48 0.68 -19.60
C THR A 49 3.04 0.04 -18.30
N LYS A 50 1.72 -0.10 -18.12
CA LYS A 50 1.12 -0.81 -16.99
C LYS A 50 0.27 -1.96 -17.53
N SER A 51 0.61 -3.18 -17.14
CA SER A 51 -0.14 -4.39 -17.51
C SER A 51 -0.65 -5.12 -16.26
N VAL A 52 -1.84 -5.69 -16.38
CA VAL A 52 -2.43 -6.52 -15.32
C VAL A 52 -1.68 -7.85 -15.26
N LEU A 53 -1.24 -8.22 -14.07
CA LEU A 53 -0.70 -9.56 -13.81
C LEU A 53 -1.78 -10.46 -13.24
N PRO A 54 -1.75 -11.76 -13.53
CA PRO A 54 -2.58 -12.73 -12.83
C PRO A 54 -2.41 -12.59 -11.30
N GLY A 55 -3.53 -12.67 -10.58
CA GLY A 55 -3.52 -12.50 -9.14
C GLY A 55 -4.80 -12.99 -8.48
N PRO A 56 -4.86 -12.92 -7.13
CA PRO A 56 -6.03 -13.30 -6.37
C PRO A 56 -7.24 -12.39 -6.64
N GLN A 57 -8.45 -12.90 -6.40
CA GLN A 57 -9.64 -12.09 -6.21
C GLN A 57 -9.37 -11.13 -5.06
N TYR A 58 -9.46 -9.82 -5.28
CA TYR A 58 -9.06 -8.85 -4.29
C TYR A 58 -10.26 -8.25 -3.58
N ILE A 59 -10.28 -8.34 -2.26
CA ILE A 59 -11.30 -7.78 -1.38
C ILE A 59 -10.64 -6.75 -0.46
N ILE A 60 -11.28 -5.59 -0.32
CA ILE A 60 -10.88 -4.55 0.65
C ILE A 60 -12.07 -4.14 1.51
N SER A 61 -11.82 -3.99 2.82
CA SER A 61 -12.74 -3.46 3.82
C SER A 61 -12.08 -2.25 4.50
N ASP A 62 -12.38 -1.06 3.96
CA ASP A 62 -11.90 0.25 4.43
C ASP A 62 -13.03 1.29 4.43
N ASP A 63 -14.23 0.91 3.98
CA ASP A 63 -15.44 1.73 4.07
C ASP A 63 -16.61 0.91 4.68
N PRO A 64 -17.14 1.34 5.82
CA PRO A 64 -16.69 2.50 6.60
C PRO A 64 -15.34 2.23 7.28
N GLU A 65 -14.42 3.19 7.21
CA GLU A 65 -13.21 3.12 8.03
C GLU A 65 -13.59 3.04 9.51
N TYR A 66 -14.47 3.93 9.98
CA TYR A 66 -15.01 3.95 11.34
C TYR A 66 -16.36 3.23 11.44
N ILE A 67 -16.39 2.07 12.08
CA ILE A 67 -17.62 1.35 12.39
C ILE A 67 -18.23 1.97 13.67
N ARG A 68 -19.30 2.75 13.50
CA ARG A 68 -19.89 3.57 14.58
C ARG A 68 -21.05 2.92 15.32
N VAL A 69 -21.46 1.73 14.92
CA VAL A 69 -22.54 0.96 15.56
C VAL A 69 -21.94 -0.25 16.28
N PRO A 70 -22.52 -0.65 17.44
CA PRO A 70 -21.95 -1.70 18.27
C PRO A 70 -21.75 -3.04 17.58
N GLU A 71 -22.70 -3.43 16.71
CA GLU A 71 -22.68 -4.70 15.99
C GLU A 71 -23.09 -4.48 14.53
N ALA A 72 -22.21 -4.87 13.60
CA ALA A 72 -22.45 -4.68 12.19
C ALA A 72 -21.55 -5.55 11.31
N ILE A 73 -22.01 -5.77 10.10
CA ILE A 73 -21.22 -6.26 8.97
C ILE A 73 -20.71 -5.02 8.22
N ALA A 74 -19.40 -4.81 8.22
CA ALA A 74 -18.76 -3.74 7.48
C ALA A 74 -18.57 -4.10 6.00
N LEU A 75 -18.29 -5.38 5.70
CA LEU A 75 -18.15 -5.92 4.36
C LEU A 75 -18.72 -7.32 4.30
N GLN A 76 -19.36 -7.64 3.17
CA GLN A 76 -19.77 -9.02 2.86
C GLN A 76 -19.69 -9.24 1.35
N GLU A 77 -18.80 -10.15 0.93
CA GLU A 77 -18.57 -10.49 -0.48
C GLU A 77 -18.52 -12.00 -0.68
N THR A 78 -18.86 -12.44 -1.89
CA THR A 78 -18.74 -13.85 -2.30
C THR A 78 -17.54 -13.99 -3.24
N VAL A 79 -16.74 -15.04 -3.02
CA VAL A 79 -15.61 -15.42 -3.86
C VAL A 79 -15.81 -16.78 -4.49
N ASP A 80 -15.27 -16.93 -5.69
CA ASP A 80 -15.17 -18.21 -6.38
C ASP A 80 -13.98 -19.02 -5.84
N PRO A 81 -13.96 -20.36 -6.06
CA PRO A 81 -12.79 -21.18 -5.78
C PRO A 81 -11.53 -20.58 -6.40
N GLY A 82 -10.43 -20.52 -5.64
CA GLY A 82 -9.17 -19.96 -6.09
C GLY A 82 -8.48 -19.13 -5.03
N ALA A 83 -7.52 -18.31 -5.48
CA ALA A 83 -6.78 -17.41 -4.60
C ALA A 83 -7.59 -16.14 -4.29
N VAL A 84 -7.54 -15.70 -3.04
CA VAL A 84 -8.19 -14.50 -2.52
C VAL A 84 -7.18 -13.67 -1.76
N ARG A 85 -7.17 -12.36 -2.00
CA ARG A 85 -6.47 -11.37 -1.17
C ARG A 85 -7.51 -10.55 -0.41
N LEU A 86 -7.36 -10.47 0.90
CA LEU A 86 -8.22 -9.67 1.77
C LEU A 86 -7.39 -8.62 2.50
N TYR A 87 -7.81 -7.36 2.37
CA TYR A 87 -7.27 -6.21 3.08
C TYR A 87 -8.33 -5.68 4.05
N VAL A 88 -8.07 -5.75 5.35
CA VAL A 88 -8.93 -5.25 6.43
C VAL A 88 -8.30 -4.01 7.03
N TYR A 89 -9.06 -2.91 7.06
CA TYR A 89 -8.62 -1.63 7.58
C TYR A 89 -9.82 -0.89 8.18
N ASN A 90 -10.20 -1.26 9.40
CA ASN A 90 -11.40 -0.73 10.04
C ASN A 90 -11.10 -0.30 11.48
N VAL A 91 -11.78 0.75 11.92
CA VAL A 91 -11.63 1.37 13.25
C VAL A 91 -12.89 1.13 14.07
N ASN A 92 -12.73 0.81 15.36
CA ASN A 92 -13.84 0.86 16.30
C ASN A 92 -14.22 2.32 16.57
N GLY A 93 -15.28 2.78 15.93
CA GLY A 93 -15.80 4.14 16.02
C GLY A 93 -17.02 4.30 16.95
N VAL A 94 -17.31 3.31 17.81
CA VAL A 94 -18.48 3.35 18.71
C VAL A 94 -18.25 4.35 19.83
N LYS A 95 -18.93 5.49 19.73
CA LYS A 95 -18.79 6.61 20.65
C LYS A 95 -20.03 6.83 21.53
N ASP A 96 -21.21 6.59 21.01
CA ASP A 96 -22.49 6.87 21.67
C ASP A 96 -23.16 5.58 22.17
N PRO A 97 -23.77 5.56 23.37
CA PRO A 97 -23.81 6.63 24.38
C PRO A 97 -22.49 6.81 25.12
N GLN A 98 -21.55 5.90 24.95
CA GLN A 98 -20.21 5.94 25.53
C GLN A 98 -19.24 5.15 24.65
N LYS A 99 -17.96 5.49 24.75
CA LYS A 99 -16.88 4.73 24.09
C LYS A 99 -16.81 3.33 24.65
N ILE A 100 -16.99 2.32 23.79
CA ILE A 100 -16.95 0.91 24.20
C ILE A 100 -15.95 0.13 23.38
N ALA A 101 -15.35 -0.86 24.03
CA ALA A 101 -14.48 -1.82 23.35
C ALA A 101 -15.31 -2.78 22.49
N ARG A 102 -14.75 -3.21 21.35
CA ARG A 102 -15.35 -4.17 20.44
C ARG A 102 -14.31 -5.20 19.98
N LYS A 103 -14.75 -6.19 19.23
CA LYS A 103 -13.91 -6.99 18.34
C LYS A 103 -14.26 -6.66 16.91
N ILE A 104 -13.25 -6.69 16.03
CA ILE A 104 -13.42 -6.62 14.57
C ILE A 104 -12.70 -7.81 13.98
N SER A 105 -13.40 -8.63 13.23
CA SER A 105 -12.86 -9.88 12.69
C SER A 105 -13.27 -10.11 11.23
N ALA A 106 -12.43 -10.84 10.51
CA ALA A 106 -12.74 -11.35 9.19
C ALA A 106 -13.16 -12.82 9.30
N VAL A 107 -14.36 -13.12 8.84
CA VAL A 107 -14.98 -14.46 8.88
C VAL A 107 -15.18 -14.99 7.47
N ILE A 108 -14.85 -16.27 7.25
CA ILE A 108 -15.14 -17.00 6.03
C ILE A 108 -16.17 -18.07 6.31
N LYS A 109 -17.17 -18.20 5.40
CA LYS A 109 -18.21 -19.24 5.43
C LYS A 109 -18.17 -20.04 4.14
N ASN A 110 -18.20 -21.36 4.25
CA ASN A 110 -18.30 -22.26 3.10
C ASN A 110 -19.71 -22.21 2.51
N LEU A 111 -19.82 -21.76 1.25
CA LEU A 111 -21.09 -21.77 0.48
C LEU A 111 -21.20 -22.97 -0.45
N GLY A 112 -20.16 -23.78 -0.56
CA GLY A 112 -20.13 -24.98 -1.40
C GLY A 112 -20.92 -26.13 -0.81
N LYS A 113 -21.01 -27.21 -1.58
CA LYS A 113 -21.70 -28.44 -1.21
C LYS A 113 -20.77 -29.48 -0.58
N GLU A 114 -19.45 -29.28 -0.74
CA GLU A 114 -18.40 -30.15 -0.24
C GLU A 114 -17.60 -29.45 0.87
N ASN A 115 -16.76 -30.19 1.56
CA ASN A 115 -15.80 -29.63 2.51
C ASN A 115 -14.87 -28.65 1.79
N MET A 116 -14.75 -27.44 2.30
CA MET A 116 -13.82 -26.43 1.80
C MET A 116 -12.47 -26.57 2.47
N HIS A 117 -11.40 -26.62 1.69
CA HIS A 117 -10.02 -26.57 2.16
C HIS A 117 -9.50 -25.14 2.05
N PHE A 118 -9.13 -24.59 3.18
CA PHE A 118 -8.55 -23.24 3.31
C PHE A 118 -7.07 -23.33 3.64
N ARG A 119 -6.21 -22.65 2.87
CA ARG A 119 -4.78 -22.53 3.15
C ARG A 119 -4.29 -21.11 3.02
N MET A 120 -3.64 -20.59 4.07
CA MET A 120 -3.03 -19.26 4.07
C MET A 120 -1.75 -19.26 3.22
N LEU A 121 -1.63 -18.30 2.30
CA LEU A 121 -0.46 -18.10 1.43
C LEU A 121 0.40 -16.94 1.91
N LYS A 122 -0.23 -15.85 2.35
CA LYS A 122 0.40 -14.66 2.92
C LYS A 122 -0.38 -14.20 4.13
N TYR A 123 0.31 -13.72 5.15
CA TYR A 123 -0.31 -13.38 6.42
C TYR A 123 0.32 -12.15 7.07
N SER A 124 -0.51 -11.20 7.41
CA SER A 124 -0.16 -10.09 8.30
C SER A 124 -1.34 -9.76 9.20
N SER A 125 -1.09 -9.65 10.48
CA SER A 125 -2.08 -9.29 11.48
C SER A 125 -1.44 -8.40 12.53
N GLN A 126 -1.92 -7.16 12.62
CA GLN A 126 -1.40 -6.17 13.55
C GLN A 126 -2.26 -6.11 14.82
N LYS A 127 -1.63 -5.77 15.95
CA LYS A 127 -2.40 -5.41 17.15
C LYS A 127 -3.17 -4.13 16.88
N PRO A 128 -4.42 -3.99 17.39
CA PRO A 128 -5.14 -2.73 17.30
C PRO A 128 -4.34 -1.56 17.88
N SER A 129 -4.38 -0.41 17.21
CA SER A 129 -3.64 0.78 17.64
C SER A 129 -4.24 2.05 17.03
N SER A 130 -4.05 3.18 17.70
CA SER A 130 -4.35 4.51 17.19
C SER A 130 -3.22 5.10 16.32
N ASN A 131 -2.07 4.41 16.18
CA ASN A 131 -1.01 4.80 15.26
C ASN A 131 -1.19 4.13 13.90
N TYR A 132 -2.10 4.66 13.08
CA TYR A 132 -2.52 4.09 11.81
C TYR A 132 -1.38 3.97 10.78
N PHE A 133 -0.45 4.95 10.76
CA PHE A 133 0.70 4.91 9.85
C PHE A 133 1.66 3.75 10.17
N GLU A 134 1.92 3.52 11.45
CA GLU A 134 2.79 2.42 11.88
C GLU A 134 2.17 1.08 11.53
N ILE A 135 0.87 0.91 11.84
CA ILE A 135 0.12 -0.30 11.49
C ILE A 135 0.15 -0.56 9.98
N GLY A 136 -0.08 0.45 9.15
CA GLY A 136 -0.09 0.30 7.69
C GLY A 136 1.27 -0.14 7.14
N LYS A 137 2.36 0.50 7.59
CA LYS A 137 3.73 0.12 7.20
C LYS A 137 4.10 -1.27 7.68
N LYS A 138 3.86 -1.55 8.97
CA LYS A 138 4.20 -2.84 9.58
C LYS A 138 3.37 -3.98 8.99
N GLY A 139 2.11 -3.71 8.68
CA GLY A 139 1.24 -4.67 8.03
C GLY A 139 1.77 -5.12 6.66
N LEU A 140 2.23 -4.18 5.83
CA LEU A 140 2.87 -4.51 4.57
C LEU A 140 4.21 -5.24 4.74
N GLU A 141 5.03 -4.83 5.71
CA GLU A 141 6.30 -5.51 5.99
C GLU A 141 6.08 -6.99 6.34
N ASP A 142 5.17 -7.26 7.29
CA ASP A 142 4.86 -8.63 7.71
C ASP A 142 4.25 -9.44 6.54
N TYR A 143 3.41 -8.81 5.71
CA TYR A 143 2.86 -9.45 4.53
C TYR A 143 3.95 -9.82 3.51
N PHE A 144 4.89 -8.94 3.20
CA PHE A 144 5.98 -9.25 2.28
C PHE A 144 6.90 -10.35 2.83
N LEU A 145 7.17 -10.34 4.13
CA LEU A 145 8.06 -11.31 4.80
C LEU A 145 7.38 -12.65 5.14
N SER A 146 6.04 -12.72 5.07
CA SER A 146 5.32 -13.92 5.49
C SER A 146 5.59 -15.12 4.58
N ALA A 147 5.67 -16.30 5.18
CA ALA A 147 5.79 -17.57 4.47
C ALA A 147 4.41 -18.22 4.22
N VAL A 148 4.34 -19.09 3.23
CA VAL A 148 3.16 -19.93 2.97
C VAL A 148 2.95 -20.89 4.14
N SER A 149 1.73 -20.96 4.67
CA SER A 149 1.38 -21.94 5.71
C SER A 149 1.27 -23.35 5.12
N ASN A 150 1.81 -24.32 5.83
CA ASN A 150 1.60 -25.74 5.52
C ASN A 150 0.28 -26.27 6.10
N GLN A 151 -0.39 -25.52 6.96
CA GLN A 151 -1.64 -25.91 7.59
C GLN A 151 -2.82 -25.69 6.64
N VAL A 152 -3.62 -26.72 6.44
CA VAL A 152 -4.92 -26.65 5.77
C VAL A 152 -6.01 -26.76 6.85
N ARG A 153 -6.93 -25.79 6.85
CA ARG A 153 -8.15 -25.82 7.66
C ARG A 153 -9.32 -26.28 6.81
N VAL A 154 -10.20 -27.10 7.38
CA VAL A 154 -11.32 -27.69 6.65
C VAL A 154 -12.64 -27.18 7.24
N LEU A 155 -13.55 -26.71 6.39
CA LEU A 155 -14.89 -26.26 6.76
C LEU A 155 -15.94 -27.10 6.05
N LYS A 156 -16.91 -27.65 6.81
CA LYS A 156 -18.07 -28.30 6.25
C LYS A 156 -18.98 -27.32 5.49
N PRO A 157 -19.85 -27.79 4.61
CA PRO A 157 -20.87 -26.95 3.98
C PRO A 157 -21.67 -26.13 5.03
N GLY A 158 -21.74 -24.81 4.80
CA GLY A 158 -22.41 -23.87 5.69
C GLY A 158 -21.64 -23.47 6.95
N GLU A 159 -20.52 -24.12 7.26
CA GLU A 159 -19.68 -23.79 8.41
C GLU A 159 -18.92 -22.47 8.19
N ALA A 160 -18.69 -21.73 9.29
CA ALA A 160 -17.93 -20.49 9.29
C ALA A 160 -16.77 -20.56 10.28
N MET A 161 -15.65 -19.87 9.95
CA MET A 161 -14.51 -19.72 10.85
C MET A 161 -13.88 -18.31 10.71
N ALA A 162 -13.14 -17.89 11.72
CA ALA A 162 -12.29 -16.71 11.60
C ALA A 162 -11.13 -16.98 10.60
N ILE A 163 -10.90 -16.05 9.67
CA ILE A 163 -9.75 -16.11 8.76
C ILE A 163 -8.47 -16.02 9.58
N ASP A 164 -8.45 -15.13 10.56
CA ASP A 164 -7.35 -14.88 11.47
C ASP A 164 -7.79 -14.99 12.93
N GLU A 165 -7.43 -16.08 13.59
CA GLU A 165 -7.75 -16.33 15.00
C GLU A 165 -7.06 -15.33 15.94
N LYS A 166 -5.87 -14.82 15.56
CA LYS A 166 -5.17 -13.82 16.36
C LYS A 166 -5.95 -12.51 16.37
N LEU A 167 -6.46 -12.08 15.22
CA LEU A 167 -7.30 -10.89 15.09
C LEU A 167 -8.64 -11.07 15.81
N GLU A 168 -9.27 -12.24 15.66
CA GLU A 168 -10.53 -12.63 16.30
C GLU A 168 -10.48 -12.45 17.85
N ASN A 169 -9.31 -12.65 18.44
CA ASN A 169 -9.12 -12.58 19.89
C ASN A 169 -8.64 -11.22 20.40
N GLN A 170 -8.47 -10.20 19.51
CA GLN A 170 -8.07 -8.86 19.91
C GLN A 170 -9.27 -8.02 20.37
N ILE A 171 -9.11 -7.34 21.48
CA ILE A 171 -10.02 -6.30 21.93
C ILE A 171 -9.58 -4.99 21.29
N VAL A 172 -10.51 -4.30 20.62
CA VAL A 172 -10.30 -3.05 19.88
C VAL A 172 -10.95 -1.93 20.69
N GLN A 173 -10.14 -1.04 21.26
CA GLN A 173 -10.65 0.11 21.98
C GLN A 173 -11.24 1.14 21.02
N TYR A 174 -12.01 2.09 21.55
CA TYR A 174 -12.47 3.21 20.73
C TYR A 174 -11.28 3.92 20.09
N ASP A 175 -11.41 4.26 18.80
CA ASP A 175 -10.39 4.94 17.98
C ASP A 175 -9.13 4.09 17.72
N GLU A 176 -9.21 2.78 17.89
CA GLU A 176 -8.16 1.87 17.44
C GLU A 176 -8.51 1.24 16.10
N LEU A 177 -7.49 1.22 15.22
CA LEU A 177 -7.51 0.58 13.91
C LEU A 177 -7.16 -0.89 14.03
N VAL A 178 -7.90 -1.72 13.31
CA VAL A 178 -7.56 -3.11 13.01
C VAL A 178 -7.01 -3.19 11.59
N HIS A 179 -5.87 -3.83 11.44
CA HIS A 179 -5.28 -4.11 10.13
C HIS A 179 -4.93 -5.59 9.99
N GLY A 180 -5.54 -6.22 8.98
CA GLY A 180 -5.20 -7.55 8.51
C GLY A 180 -4.96 -7.55 7.01
N PHE A 181 -3.91 -8.24 6.56
CA PHE A 181 -3.62 -8.37 5.14
C PHE A 181 -3.24 -9.81 4.81
N TYR A 182 -4.08 -10.47 4.06
CA TYR A 182 -4.03 -11.92 3.86
C TYR A 182 -4.08 -12.28 2.38
N GLU A 183 -3.36 -13.33 1.98
CA GLU A 183 -3.68 -14.12 0.80
C GLU A 183 -3.91 -15.57 1.23
N PHE A 184 -4.95 -16.17 0.69
CA PHE A 184 -5.30 -17.57 0.93
C PHE A 184 -5.94 -18.19 -0.31
N VAL A 185 -6.03 -19.51 -0.31
CA VAL A 185 -6.71 -20.26 -1.36
C VAL A 185 -7.83 -21.09 -0.76
N VAL A 186 -8.94 -21.14 -1.49
CA VAL A 186 -10.12 -21.99 -1.19
C VAL A 186 -10.50 -22.78 -2.42
N ASP A 187 -11.08 -23.98 -2.23
CA ASP A 187 -11.52 -24.88 -3.30
C ASP A 187 -13.05 -24.97 -3.43
N GLN A 188 -13.78 -24.22 -2.60
CA GLN A 188 -15.23 -24.08 -2.67
C GLN A 188 -15.60 -22.60 -2.71
N PRO A 189 -16.78 -22.22 -3.27
CA PRO A 189 -17.31 -20.87 -3.15
C PRO A 189 -17.43 -20.48 -1.68
N ALA A 190 -17.06 -19.24 -1.34
CA ALA A 190 -17.07 -18.79 0.04
C ALA A 190 -17.65 -17.38 0.18
N GLN A 191 -18.25 -17.10 1.34
CA GLN A 191 -18.61 -15.75 1.75
C GLN A 191 -17.53 -15.22 2.71
N ILE A 192 -17.02 -14.04 2.43
CA ILE A 192 -16.09 -13.30 3.27
C ILE A 192 -16.86 -12.16 3.91
N SER A 193 -16.80 -12.07 5.25
CA SER A 193 -17.45 -10.98 5.99
C SER A 193 -16.44 -10.34 6.95
N VAL A 194 -16.41 -9.01 7.00
CA VAL A 194 -15.73 -8.25 8.05
C VAL A 194 -16.81 -7.71 8.98
N ILE A 195 -16.72 -8.04 10.27
CA ILE A 195 -17.77 -7.77 11.25
C ILE A 195 -17.20 -7.13 12.51
N GLN A 196 -18.00 -6.25 13.13
CA GLN A 196 -17.79 -5.73 14.47
C GLN A 196 -18.85 -6.31 15.43
N PHE A 197 -18.43 -6.77 16.62
CA PHE A 197 -19.29 -7.45 17.57
C PHE A 197 -18.79 -7.31 19.04
N ALA A 198 -19.57 -7.83 20.00
CA ALA A 198 -19.25 -7.75 21.42
C ALA A 198 -17.97 -8.52 21.77
N PRO A 199 -17.17 -8.03 22.75
CA PRO A 199 -15.88 -8.63 23.12
C PRO A 199 -15.95 -10.08 23.62
N GLU A 200 -17.05 -10.46 24.27
CA GLU A 200 -17.31 -11.79 24.82
C GLU A 200 -17.74 -12.82 23.77
N GLU A 201 -18.10 -12.36 22.59
CA GLU A 201 -18.65 -13.18 21.51
C GLU A 201 -17.55 -13.71 20.57
N SER A 202 -17.96 -14.64 19.71
CA SER A 202 -17.14 -15.19 18.62
C SER A 202 -17.75 -14.82 17.28
N GLY A 203 -16.97 -14.22 16.39
CA GLY A 203 -17.42 -13.76 15.08
C GLY A 203 -18.10 -14.83 14.23
N PRO A 204 -17.52 -16.04 14.06
CA PRO A 204 -18.18 -17.14 13.35
C PRO A 204 -19.55 -17.51 13.90
N LYS A 205 -19.77 -17.44 15.23
CA LYS A 205 -21.04 -17.77 15.87
C LYS A 205 -22.08 -16.68 15.73
N VAL A 206 -21.66 -15.40 15.88
CA VAL A 206 -22.60 -14.27 15.83
C VAL A 206 -22.91 -13.78 14.42
N LEU A 207 -22.11 -14.16 13.41
CA LEU A 207 -22.29 -13.68 12.03
C LEU A 207 -23.74 -13.85 11.53
N SER A 208 -24.40 -14.96 11.83
CA SER A 208 -25.79 -15.20 11.41
C SER A 208 -26.83 -14.35 12.17
N GLN A 209 -26.45 -13.78 13.30
CA GLN A 209 -27.31 -12.98 14.18
C GLN A 209 -27.23 -11.50 13.85
N ILE A 210 -26.07 -11.02 13.33
CA ILE A 210 -25.88 -9.63 12.94
C ILE A 210 -26.71 -9.34 11.69
N LYS A 211 -27.68 -8.43 11.79
CA LYS A 211 -28.58 -8.04 10.69
C LYS A 211 -28.18 -6.73 10.00
N THR A 212 -27.33 -5.94 10.66
CA THR A 212 -26.93 -4.62 10.16
C THR A 212 -25.76 -4.79 9.20
N LEU A 213 -26.01 -4.69 7.89
CA LEU A 213 -24.98 -4.45 6.89
C LEU A 213 -24.88 -2.93 6.69
N ILE A 214 -23.72 -2.37 7.03
CA ILE A 214 -23.50 -0.91 6.89
C ILE A 214 -23.49 -0.57 5.39
N PRO A 215 -24.25 0.43 4.93
CA PRO A 215 -24.15 0.89 3.55
C PRO A 215 -22.76 1.50 3.30
N HIS A 216 -22.23 1.38 2.08
CA HIS A 216 -21.02 2.10 1.71
C HIS A 216 -21.27 3.61 1.69
N SER A 217 -20.25 4.40 2.02
CA SER A 217 -20.40 5.86 2.17
C SER A 217 -20.42 6.59 0.83
N HIS A 218 -19.68 6.09 -0.16
CA HIS A 218 -19.62 6.61 -1.53
C HIS A 218 -18.96 5.63 -2.50
N ALA A 219 -19.18 5.81 -3.81
CA ALA A 219 -18.68 4.91 -4.85
C ALA A 219 -17.13 4.83 -4.96
N ASN A 220 -16.39 5.76 -4.36
CA ASN A 220 -14.92 5.76 -4.36
C ASN A 220 -14.33 5.17 -3.07
N ALA A 221 -15.16 4.55 -2.25
CA ALA A 221 -14.74 3.93 -1.01
C ALA A 221 -13.91 2.67 -1.25
N GLY A 222 -12.92 2.46 -0.41
CA GLY A 222 -12.13 1.23 -0.39
C GLY A 222 -12.93 0.05 0.16
N ARG A 223 -13.95 -0.43 -0.58
CA ARG A 223 -14.82 -1.54 -0.21
C ARG A 223 -15.27 -2.33 -1.42
N GLY A 224 -15.31 -3.66 -1.29
CA GLY A 224 -15.86 -4.55 -2.30
C GLY A 224 -14.85 -5.56 -2.82
N ILE A 225 -15.19 -6.20 -3.94
CA ILE A 225 -14.38 -7.17 -4.65
C ILE A 225 -13.91 -6.63 -5.99
N PHE A 226 -12.62 -6.80 -6.28
CA PHE A 226 -11.93 -6.24 -7.44
C PHE A 226 -11.25 -7.35 -8.25
N PRO A 227 -11.36 -7.34 -9.59
CA PRO A 227 -10.74 -8.35 -10.45
C PRO A 227 -9.23 -8.13 -10.63
N ILE A 228 -8.72 -6.94 -10.30
CA ILE A 228 -7.31 -6.58 -10.45
C ILE A 228 -6.67 -6.44 -9.07
N SER A 229 -5.61 -7.19 -8.84
CA SER A 229 -4.84 -7.16 -7.59
C SER A 229 -3.36 -6.88 -7.80
N ASN A 230 -2.83 -7.06 -9.02
CA ASN A 230 -1.42 -6.92 -9.33
C ASN A 230 -1.19 -6.21 -10.66
N TYR A 231 -0.19 -5.35 -10.69
CA TYR A 231 0.31 -4.70 -11.90
C TYR A 231 1.80 -4.97 -12.11
N GLN A 232 2.20 -5.07 -13.38
CA GLN A 232 3.57 -4.90 -13.84
C GLN A 232 3.69 -3.50 -14.44
N VAL A 233 4.66 -2.73 -13.97
CA VAL A 233 5.01 -1.40 -14.48
C VAL A 233 6.41 -1.47 -15.07
N ASN A 234 6.55 -1.11 -16.34
CA ASN A 234 7.84 -1.08 -17.03
C ASN A 234 8.03 0.28 -17.68
N THR A 235 9.19 0.92 -17.51
CA THR A 235 9.50 2.13 -18.26
C THR A 235 9.59 1.84 -19.75
N VAL A 236 9.04 2.75 -20.57
CA VAL A 236 9.16 2.68 -22.03
C VAL A 236 10.58 3.05 -22.43
N ASP A 237 11.06 4.18 -21.91
CA ASP A 237 12.39 4.69 -22.20
C ASP A 237 13.38 4.34 -21.08
N THR A 238 14.68 4.38 -21.42
CA THR A 238 15.75 4.25 -20.45
C THR A 238 16.00 5.61 -19.78
N LEU A 239 15.83 5.68 -18.45
CA LEU A 239 16.19 6.84 -17.66
C LEU A 239 17.71 7.06 -17.77
N ASP A 240 18.14 8.26 -18.15
CA ASP A 240 19.56 8.63 -18.18
C ASP A 240 19.82 9.72 -17.16
N THR A 241 20.81 9.52 -16.29
CA THR A 241 21.17 10.49 -15.22
C THR A 241 21.46 11.88 -15.74
N LYS A 242 21.99 12.02 -16.95
CA LYS A 242 22.25 13.31 -17.58
C LYS A 242 21.00 14.17 -17.84
N ASN A 243 19.82 13.54 -17.93
CA ASN A 243 18.57 14.23 -18.23
C ASN A 243 17.94 14.90 -16.99
N GLY A 244 18.57 14.77 -15.80
CA GLY A 244 18.12 15.40 -14.56
C GLY A 244 17.07 14.58 -13.81
N VAL A 245 16.28 15.27 -12.97
CA VAL A 245 15.29 14.65 -12.08
C VAL A 245 14.03 14.28 -12.85
N VAL A 246 13.52 13.08 -12.59
CA VAL A 246 12.26 12.57 -13.14
C VAL A 246 11.43 11.88 -12.07
N GLN A 247 10.14 11.71 -12.30
CA GLN A 247 9.23 11.04 -11.37
C GLN A 247 8.36 9.98 -12.03
N LEU A 248 8.03 8.96 -11.25
CA LEU A 248 6.94 8.02 -11.50
C LEU A 248 5.87 8.25 -10.42
N ILE A 249 4.64 8.53 -10.81
CA ILE A 249 3.53 8.75 -9.86
C ILE A 249 2.67 7.50 -9.80
N VAL A 250 2.38 7.02 -8.58
CA VAL A 250 1.55 5.85 -8.34
C VAL A 250 0.27 6.27 -7.61
N ALA A 251 -0.85 5.68 -8.03
CA ALA A 251 -2.18 5.80 -7.41
C ALA A 251 -2.75 7.23 -7.38
N ASP A 252 -2.49 8.04 -8.41
CA ASP A 252 -3.02 9.41 -8.51
C ASP A 252 -4.46 9.47 -9.05
N GLY A 253 -4.95 8.40 -9.66
CA GLY A 253 -6.27 8.32 -10.26
C GLY A 253 -6.37 9.02 -11.64
N GLN A 254 -5.26 9.50 -12.19
CA GLN A 254 -5.15 10.17 -13.49
C GLN A 254 -4.22 9.40 -14.41
N ASP A 255 -2.90 9.52 -14.22
CA ASP A 255 -1.90 8.77 -14.97
C ASP A 255 -1.90 7.30 -14.57
N ASP A 256 -2.19 7.01 -13.31
CA ASP A 256 -2.40 5.68 -12.75
C ASP A 256 -3.85 5.52 -12.25
N PRO A 257 -4.78 5.12 -13.14
CA PRO A 257 -6.19 4.98 -12.80
C PRO A 257 -6.42 4.00 -11.64
N TRP A 258 -7.40 4.33 -10.81
CA TRP A 258 -7.81 3.46 -9.72
C TRP A 258 -8.58 2.25 -10.24
N ILE A 259 -8.36 1.08 -9.61
CA ILE A 259 -9.08 -0.14 -9.97
C ILE A 259 -10.58 0.00 -9.65
N THR A 260 -11.38 -0.65 -10.48
CA THR A 260 -12.83 -0.73 -10.31
C THR A 260 -13.28 -2.16 -10.06
N GLY A 261 -14.38 -2.32 -9.35
CA GLY A 261 -14.95 -3.59 -8.96
C GLY A 261 -16.43 -3.46 -8.60
N THR A 262 -16.90 -4.32 -7.70
CA THR A 262 -18.29 -4.34 -7.26
C THR A 262 -18.42 -4.52 -5.76
N ILE A 263 -19.58 -4.09 -5.19
CA ILE A 263 -19.94 -4.25 -3.79
C ILE A 263 -21.20 -5.10 -3.67
N GLY A 264 -21.13 -6.13 -2.80
CA GLY A 264 -22.24 -6.92 -2.34
C GLY A 264 -22.96 -7.73 -3.42
N GLU A 265 -24.09 -8.31 -3.04
CA GLU A 265 -24.90 -9.19 -3.93
C GLU A 265 -25.44 -8.48 -5.16
N LYS A 266 -25.79 -7.20 -5.02
CA LYS A 266 -26.32 -6.39 -6.14
C LYS A 266 -25.26 -5.96 -7.14
N LYS A 267 -23.98 -6.25 -6.88
CA LYS A 267 -22.85 -5.87 -7.74
C LYS A 267 -22.81 -4.36 -8.02
N GLU A 268 -23.10 -3.54 -7.01
CA GLU A 268 -23.00 -2.09 -7.12
C GLU A 268 -21.58 -1.67 -7.46
N PHE A 269 -21.43 -0.58 -8.21
CA PHE A 269 -20.10 -0.10 -8.66
C PHE A 269 -19.20 0.29 -7.47
N ALA A 270 -17.97 -0.17 -7.51
CA ALA A 270 -16.92 0.16 -6.55
C ALA A 270 -15.66 0.69 -7.24
N LYS A 271 -14.97 1.61 -6.57
CA LYS A 271 -13.65 2.11 -6.98
C LYS A 271 -12.72 2.18 -5.77
N ASN A 272 -11.56 1.55 -5.85
CA ASN A 272 -10.55 1.63 -4.81
C ASN A 272 -9.69 2.88 -5.00
N ALA A 273 -10.17 4.03 -4.49
CA ALA A 273 -9.46 5.30 -4.60
C ALA A 273 -8.14 5.25 -3.83
N GLY A 274 -7.03 5.27 -4.59
CA GLY A 274 -5.69 5.11 -4.03
C GLY A 274 -5.07 3.73 -4.24
N ASN A 275 -5.78 2.77 -4.85
CA ASN A 275 -5.29 1.43 -5.13
C ASN A 275 -4.64 0.74 -3.91
N TYR A 276 -5.16 1.01 -2.70
CA TYR A 276 -4.67 0.38 -1.45
C TYR A 276 -4.66 -1.13 -1.58
N GLY A 277 -3.57 -1.79 -1.17
CA GLY A 277 -3.41 -3.25 -1.22
C GLY A 277 -3.16 -3.85 -2.62
N VAL A 278 -3.18 -3.02 -3.68
CA VAL A 278 -2.78 -3.45 -5.04
C VAL A 278 -1.26 -3.51 -5.13
N MET A 279 -0.72 -4.60 -5.65
CA MET A 279 0.73 -4.77 -5.80
C MET A 279 1.23 -4.23 -7.14
N TYR A 280 2.18 -3.33 -7.10
CA TYR A 280 2.91 -2.80 -8.25
C TYR A 280 4.31 -3.39 -8.30
N LYS A 281 4.57 -4.25 -9.28
CA LYS A 281 5.91 -4.74 -9.59
C LYS A 281 6.52 -3.78 -10.59
N ASN A 282 7.50 -3.00 -10.16
CA ASN A 282 8.10 -1.95 -10.96
C ASN A 282 9.45 -2.40 -11.48
N LYS A 283 9.69 -2.16 -12.78
CA LYS A 283 10.95 -2.37 -13.45
C LYS A 283 11.33 -1.11 -14.23
N ILE A 284 12.32 -0.40 -13.75
CA ILE A 284 12.79 0.87 -14.28
C ILE A 284 14.14 0.65 -14.97
N LYS A 285 14.21 0.81 -16.28
CA LYS A 285 15.47 0.78 -17.01
C LYS A 285 16.20 2.11 -16.84
N TRP A 286 17.47 2.06 -16.51
CA TRP A 286 18.29 3.24 -16.34
C TRP A 286 19.72 3.05 -16.83
N ARG A 287 20.38 4.17 -17.12
CA ARG A 287 21.80 4.26 -17.43
C ARG A 287 22.41 5.54 -16.88
N SER A 288 23.72 5.59 -16.83
CA SER A 288 24.49 6.78 -16.47
C SER A 288 25.46 7.11 -17.56
N SER A 289 25.14 8.10 -18.40
CA SER A 289 26.04 8.57 -19.45
C SER A 289 27.02 9.66 -18.96
N ASP A 290 26.81 10.19 -17.75
CA ASP A 290 27.64 11.22 -17.10
C ASP A 290 28.39 10.73 -15.85
N GLY A 291 28.35 9.42 -15.57
CA GLY A 291 29.03 8.79 -14.44
C GLY A 291 28.37 8.98 -13.07
N LYS A 292 27.20 9.64 -13.01
CA LYS A 292 26.45 9.84 -11.76
C LYS A 292 25.73 8.57 -11.31
N GLY A 293 25.46 8.50 -10.00
CA GLY A 293 24.50 7.56 -9.43
C GLY A 293 23.07 8.10 -9.52
N LEU A 294 22.12 7.32 -9.02
CA LEU A 294 20.71 7.66 -9.00
C LEU A 294 20.16 7.40 -7.59
N ALA A 295 19.52 8.39 -6.98
CA ALA A 295 18.77 8.21 -5.74
C ALA A 295 17.28 8.09 -6.05
N LEU A 296 16.63 7.12 -5.39
CA LEU A 296 15.18 7.00 -5.35
C LEU A 296 14.68 7.58 -4.04
N VAL A 297 13.83 8.60 -4.12
CA VAL A 297 13.20 9.23 -2.97
C VAL A 297 11.69 9.34 -3.16
N THR A 298 10.97 9.54 -2.07
CA THR A 298 9.54 9.90 -2.09
C THR A 298 9.25 10.99 -1.07
N TRP A 299 8.12 11.66 -1.20
CA TRP A 299 7.67 12.69 -0.27
C TRP A 299 6.15 12.86 -0.31
N ASN A 300 5.58 13.49 0.71
CA ASN A 300 4.17 13.87 0.69
C ASN A 300 3.96 15.14 -0.15
N SER A 301 3.62 14.96 -1.42
CA SER A 301 3.41 16.07 -2.36
C SER A 301 2.12 16.87 -2.11
N ARG A 302 1.24 16.40 -1.23
CA ARG A 302 -0.03 17.08 -0.88
C ARG A 302 0.06 17.96 0.36
N SER A 303 1.22 18.06 1.00
CA SER A 303 1.37 18.78 2.27
C SER A 303 1.05 20.26 2.21
N ALA A 304 1.13 20.89 1.03
CA ALA A 304 0.87 22.34 0.88
C ALA A 304 -0.61 22.68 0.71
N ASP A 305 -1.39 21.81 0.05
CA ASP A 305 -2.71 22.18 -0.48
C ASP A 305 -3.86 21.39 0.11
N ASN A 306 -3.60 20.30 0.83
CA ASN A 306 -4.64 19.40 1.28
C ASN A 306 -4.30 18.72 2.60
N GLN A 307 -4.84 19.28 3.69
CA GLN A 307 -4.56 18.85 5.06
C GLN A 307 -5.38 17.63 5.53
N TRP A 308 -6.15 16.97 4.66
CA TRP A 308 -6.90 15.76 5.06
C TRP A 308 -5.98 14.57 5.38
N CYS A 309 -4.75 14.63 4.95
CA CYS A 309 -3.77 13.58 5.09
C CYS A 309 -2.55 14.06 5.87
N GLY A 310 -2.37 13.53 7.08
CA GLY A 310 -1.38 14.01 8.06
C GLY A 310 0.08 13.65 7.75
N GLY A 311 0.36 12.74 6.79
CA GLY A 311 1.72 12.33 6.49
C GLY A 311 1.83 11.17 5.51
N MET A 312 3.06 10.77 5.23
CA MET A 312 3.37 9.66 4.34
C MET A 312 4.36 8.69 4.99
N GLY A 313 4.06 7.43 4.83
CA GLY A 313 4.95 6.32 5.12
C GLY A 313 4.60 5.16 4.20
N LEU A 314 5.56 4.31 3.90
CA LEU A 314 5.36 3.18 2.99
C LEU A 314 6.27 2.00 3.36
N THR A 315 6.03 0.85 2.75
CA THR A 315 6.91 -0.32 2.81
C THR A 315 7.13 -0.82 1.39
N MET A 316 8.37 -1.16 1.08
CA MET A 316 8.75 -1.71 -0.23
C MET A 316 9.55 -3.00 -0.09
N GLU A 317 9.38 -3.89 -1.05
CA GLU A 317 10.32 -4.97 -1.35
C GLU A 317 11.23 -4.48 -2.48
N LEU A 318 12.52 -4.28 -2.19
CA LEU A 318 13.53 -3.90 -3.16
C LEU A 318 14.32 -5.13 -3.61
N ILE A 319 14.69 -5.18 -4.88
CA ILE A 319 15.64 -6.16 -5.41
C ILE A 319 16.98 -5.44 -5.61
N GLY A 320 17.97 -5.80 -4.80
CA GLY A 320 19.31 -5.24 -4.89
C GLY A 320 20.01 -5.61 -6.20
N GLN A 321 21.08 -4.90 -6.53
CA GLN A 321 21.91 -5.23 -7.71
C GLN A 321 22.53 -6.63 -7.64
N ASP A 322 22.65 -7.20 -6.46
CA ASP A 322 23.06 -8.58 -6.19
C ASP A 322 21.91 -9.61 -6.31
N GLY A 323 20.71 -9.17 -6.69
CA GLY A 323 19.50 -9.99 -6.79
C GLY A 323 18.83 -10.31 -5.46
N LYS A 324 19.36 -9.83 -4.33
CA LYS A 324 18.76 -10.07 -3.02
C LYS A 324 17.55 -9.18 -2.80
N LYS A 325 16.52 -9.77 -2.24
CA LYS A 325 15.31 -9.06 -1.80
C LYS A 325 15.50 -8.47 -0.41
N THR A 326 15.09 -7.23 -0.24
CA THR A 326 15.07 -6.54 1.05
C THR A 326 13.72 -5.88 1.23
N VAL A 327 13.05 -6.15 2.36
CA VAL A 327 11.80 -5.47 2.74
C VAL A 327 12.13 -4.43 3.80
N MET A 328 11.67 -3.19 3.59
CA MET A 328 11.92 -2.08 4.53
C MET A 328 10.73 -1.13 4.62
N GLN A 329 10.55 -0.56 5.80
CA GLN A 329 9.65 0.55 6.04
C GLN A 329 10.34 1.90 5.76
N TYR A 330 9.60 2.84 5.18
CA TYR A 330 10.05 4.18 4.83
C TYR A 330 9.06 5.26 5.33
N PRO A 331 9.47 6.24 6.12
CA PRO A 331 10.76 6.31 6.80
C PRO A 331 10.92 5.18 7.80
N ASN A 332 12.15 5.02 8.31
CA ASN A 332 12.46 3.98 9.29
C ASN A 332 11.53 4.05 10.51
N LYS A 333 11.13 2.90 11.05
CA LYS A 333 10.35 2.74 12.29
C LYS A 333 8.99 3.46 12.24
N ALA A 334 8.59 4.05 13.35
CA ALA A 334 7.33 4.76 13.53
C ALA A 334 7.28 6.16 12.88
N LEU A 335 8.38 6.62 12.26
CA LEU A 335 8.42 7.93 11.64
C LEU A 335 7.55 8.02 10.39
N ILE A 336 7.06 9.22 10.10
CA ILE A 336 6.37 9.61 8.86
C ILE A 336 6.98 10.92 8.36
N THR A 337 6.93 11.20 7.06
CA THR A 337 7.19 12.54 6.55
C THR A 337 5.89 13.33 6.46
N LYS A 338 5.91 14.56 6.94
CA LYS A 338 4.78 15.48 6.85
C LYS A 338 4.67 16.15 5.47
N GLY A 339 5.78 16.24 4.74
CA GLY A 339 5.83 16.83 3.42
C GLY A 339 6.99 17.83 3.27
N TYR A 340 6.87 18.76 2.29
CA TYR A 340 7.92 19.73 2.00
C TYR A 340 8.47 20.41 3.26
N PRO A 341 9.80 20.49 3.44
CA PRO A 341 10.84 20.09 2.48
C PRO A 341 11.40 18.66 2.69
N GLU A 342 10.68 17.82 3.40
CA GLU A 342 11.11 16.46 3.78
C GLU A 342 10.86 15.46 2.65
N ALA A 343 11.91 14.72 2.26
CA ALA A 343 11.81 13.52 1.45
C ALA A 343 12.33 12.30 2.22
N ILE A 344 11.91 11.12 1.84
CA ILE A 344 12.40 9.86 2.38
C ILE A 344 13.37 9.25 1.38
N LEU A 345 14.61 8.97 1.78
CA LEU A 345 15.56 8.23 0.95
C LEU A 345 15.19 6.75 0.94
N ILE A 346 14.80 6.24 -0.23
CA ILE A 346 14.48 4.82 -0.42
C ILE A 346 15.75 4.03 -0.71
N GLU A 347 16.52 4.44 -1.75
CA GLU A 347 17.71 3.70 -2.20
C GLU A 347 18.64 4.60 -3.02
N THR A 348 19.92 4.20 -3.11
CA THR A 348 20.88 4.78 -4.04
C THR A 348 21.46 3.71 -4.96
N TYR A 349 21.48 3.99 -6.25
CA TYR A 349 21.96 3.08 -7.29
C TYR A 349 23.22 3.64 -7.94
N TRP A 350 24.19 2.77 -8.20
CA TRP A 350 25.44 3.15 -8.83
C TRP A 350 25.61 2.42 -10.16
N PRO A 351 26.14 3.08 -11.21
CA PRO A 351 26.34 2.43 -12.49
C PRO A 351 27.37 1.30 -12.37
N ASP A 352 27.00 0.12 -12.85
CA ASP A 352 27.89 -1.01 -13.05
C ASP A 352 28.68 -0.78 -14.37
N PRO A 353 30.01 -0.64 -14.34
CA PRO A 353 30.80 -0.36 -15.54
C PRO A 353 30.72 -1.48 -16.60
N LYS A 354 30.20 -2.65 -16.25
CA LYS A 354 30.01 -3.79 -17.17
C LYS A 354 28.64 -3.78 -17.87
N LYS A 355 27.75 -2.84 -17.50
CA LYS A 355 26.37 -2.81 -18.05
C LYS A 355 26.07 -1.39 -18.54
N GLU A 356 25.72 -1.26 -19.82
CA GLU A 356 25.24 -0.02 -20.37
C GLU A 356 23.88 0.39 -19.79
N ILE A 357 22.98 -0.59 -19.70
CA ILE A 357 21.62 -0.42 -19.15
C ILE A 357 21.46 -1.36 -17.96
N GLN A 358 20.84 -0.84 -16.89
CA GLN A 358 20.58 -1.57 -15.67
C GLN A 358 19.10 -1.46 -15.30
N ASP A 359 18.63 -2.39 -14.49
CA ASP A 359 17.26 -2.40 -13.99
C ASP A 359 17.25 -1.98 -12.50
N ILE A 360 16.25 -1.18 -12.14
CA ILE A 360 15.81 -0.97 -10.76
C ILE A 360 14.49 -1.71 -10.62
N GLU A 361 14.44 -2.69 -9.73
CA GLU A 361 13.26 -3.52 -9.51
C GLU A 361 12.79 -3.42 -8.07
N PHE A 362 11.48 -3.18 -7.88
CA PHE A 362 10.87 -3.15 -6.56
C PHE A 362 9.37 -3.46 -6.63
N THR A 363 8.84 -3.99 -5.53
CA THR A 363 7.39 -4.12 -5.34
C THR A 363 6.92 -3.08 -4.33
N TYR A 364 5.86 -2.37 -4.70
CA TYR A 364 5.19 -1.37 -3.88
C TYR A 364 3.69 -1.67 -3.81
N SER A 365 3.06 -1.34 -2.70
CA SER A 365 1.62 -1.30 -2.53
C SER A 365 1.26 -0.07 -1.69
N PRO A 366 0.29 0.75 -2.10
CA PRO A 366 -0.19 1.85 -1.26
C PRO A 366 -0.67 1.32 0.09
N PRO A 367 -0.07 1.74 1.21
CA PRO A 367 -0.51 1.36 2.55
C PRO A 367 -1.66 2.24 3.02
N GLY A 368 -2.52 1.72 3.88
CA GLY A 368 -3.51 2.52 4.59
C GLY A 368 -2.88 3.65 5.40
N ALA A 369 -3.62 4.73 5.64
CA ALA A 369 -3.22 5.99 6.30
C ALA A 369 -2.14 6.82 5.58
N SER A 370 -1.53 6.34 4.51
CA SER A 370 -0.51 7.09 3.78
C SER A 370 -1.13 8.07 2.80
N CYS A 371 -0.57 9.27 2.73
CA CYS A 371 -0.96 10.25 1.73
C CYS A 371 -0.67 9.75 0.32
N LEU A 372 -1.61 9.94 -0.58
CA LEU A 372 -1.52 9.60 -2.01
C LEU A 372 -1.76 10.85 -2.86
N PRO A 373 -1.20 10.91 -4.08
CA PRO A 373 -0.38 9.89 -4.74
C PRO A 373 0.99 9.70 -4.12
N THR A 374 1.66 8.58 -4.50
CA THR A 374 3.05 8.33 -4.12
C THR A 374 3.96 8.75 -5.27
N PRO A 375 4.63 9.91 -5.20
CA PRO A 375 5.65 10.27 -6.16
C PRO A 375 6.96 9.52 -5.85
N LEU A 376 7.42 8.73 -6.81
CA LEU A 376 8.71 8.07 -6.78
C LEU A 376 9.68 8.89 -7.64
N ILE A 377 10.60 9.61 -7.00
CA ILE A 377 11.47 10.60 -7.65
C ILE A 377 12.87 10.01 -7.79
N PHE A 378 13.41 10.09 -8.99
CA PHE A 378 14.76 9.65 -9.33
C PHE A 378 15.64 10.88 -9.49
N ILE A 379 16.62 11.05 -8.60
CA ILE A 379 17.52 12.21 -8.52
C ILE A 379 18.93 11.76 -8.88
N PRO A 380 19.58 12.32 -9.93
CA PRO A 380 21.00 12.10 -10.19
C PRO A 380 21.86 12.60 -9.04
N ILE A 381 22.81 11.76 -8.59
CA ILE A 381 23.72 12.07 -7.48
C ILE A 381 25.18 11.89 -7.86
N ASP A 382 26.05 12.75 -7.36
CA ASP A 382 27.48 12.67 -7.62
C ASP A 382 28.12 11.52 -6.84
N ARG A 383 29.23 10.95 -7.35
CA ARG A 383 30.02 9.98 -6.59
C ARG A 383 30.68 10.67 -5.38
N LYS A 384 30.74 9.98 -4.24
CA LYS A 384 31.62 10.42 -3.16
C LYS A 384 33.03 10.49 -3.72
N LYS A 385 33.65 11.67 -3.66
CA LYS A 385 35.06 11.84 -3.95
C LYS A 385 35.92 11.15 -2.90
#